data_99be66ad6362d76f6e158c059cf30a2a
#
_entry.id   99be66ad6362d76f6e158c059cf30a2a
#
_cell.length_a   1.000
_cell.length_b   1.000
_cell.length_c   1.000
_cell.angle_alpha   90.00
_cell.angle_beta   90.00
_cell.angle_gamma   90.00
#
_symmetry.space_group_name_H-M   'P 1'
#
loop_
_entity.id
_entity.type
_entity.pdbx_description
1 polymer ?
#
loop_
_entity_poly.entity_id
_entity_poly.type
_entity_poly.pdbx_seq_one_letter_code
_entity_poly.pdbx_strand_id
1 'polypeptide(L)'
;EYVMNKEEALNFLKEQLKTMNYLGSTLSIVSWDMEVMAPSQAIDYRSEVMGYLSTQYHQLATDSRIGEALEALSSETSLTQHETKLVENFKDSYEKNKKIPESLQRELTIATSKGSQYWKKAKEQQNYEIFKPYLKQVIDLAVKQAECVGYEGHIYNAFLDDFEKG
;
A
#
# COMPACT_ATOMS: atom_id res chain seq x y z
N GLU A 1 5.25 25.78 -18.91
CA GLU A 1 5.08 24.52 -18.17
C GLU A 1 6.47 24.10 -17.67
N TYR A 2 6.63 23.98 -16.36
CA TYR A 2 7.94 23.64 -15.78
C TYR A 2 8.17 22.14 -15.95
N VAL A 3 9.29 21.78 -16.57
CA VAL A 3 9.72 20.39 -16.72
C VAL A 3 10.93 20.14 -15.82
N MET A 4 10.87 19.15 -14.96
CA MET A 4 12.01 18.77 -14.09
C MET A 4 13.21 18.37 -14.95
N ASN A 5 14.40 18.81 -14.55
CA ASN A 5 15.64 18.25 -15.10
C ASN A 5 15.98 16.91 -14.41
N LYS A 6 16.99 16.20 -14.92
CA LYS A 6 17.42 14.89 -14.41
C LYS A 6 17.71 14.89 -12.92
N GLU A 7 18.48 15.87 -12.44
CA GLU A 7 18.91 15.95 -11.03
C GLU A 7 17.72 16.23 -10.12
N GLU A 8 16.86 17.16 -10.50
CA GLU A 8 15.64 17.49 -9.77
C GLU A 8 14.69 16.28 -9.68
N ALA A 9 14.48 15.57 -10.79
CA ALA A 9 13.62 14.39 -10.82
C ALA A 9 14.15 13.27 -9.92
N LEU A 10 15.44 12.96 -10.00
CA LEU A 10 16.07 11.95 -9.13
C LEU A 10 16.04 12.34 -7.65
N ASN A 11 16.32 13.61 -7.33
CA ASN A 11 16.27 14.10 -5.95
C ASN A 11 14.83 14.03 -5.40
N PHE A 12 13.85 14.43 -6.21
CA PHE A 12 12.44 14.31 -5.82
C PHE A 12 12.07 12.85 -5.51
N LEU A 13 12.38 11.89 -6.38
CA LEU A 13 12.08 10.48 -6.15
C LEU A 13 12.78 9.92 -4.90
N LYS A 14 14.03 10.32 -4.64
CA LYS A 14 14.78 9.90 -3.44
C LYS A 14 14.14 10.43 -2.14
N GLU A 15 13.76 11.71 -2.11
CA GLU A 15 13.10 12.30 -0.93
C GLU A 15 11.68 11.75 -0.73
N GLN A 16 10.97 11.49 -1.83
CA GLN A 16 9.66 10.85 -1.77
C GLN A 16 9.75 9.44 -1.18
N LEU A 17 10.71 8.62 -1.65
CA LEU A 17 10.97 7.29 -1.10
C LEU A 17 11.29 7.34 0.39
N LYS A 18 12.14 8.28 0.79
CA LYS A 18 12.52 8.48 2.19
C LYS A 18 11.31 8.79 3.08
N THR A 19 10.44 9.70 2.63
CA THR A 19 9.21 10.05 3.36
C THR A 19 8.24 8.88 3.44
N MET A 20 8.07 8.13 2.32
CA MET A 20 7.28 6.91 2.30
C MET A 20 7.83 5.85 3.26
N ASN A 21 9.15 5.70 3.35
CA ASN A 21 9.79 4.77 4.30
C ASN A 21 9.55 5.17 5.76
N TYR A 22 9.50 6.46 6.09
CA TYR A 22 9.14 6.91 7.44
C TYR A 22 7.72 6.53 7.82
N LEU A 23 6.76 6.74 6.91
CA LEU A 23 5.38 6.32 7.13
C LEU A 23 5.23 4.79 7.17
N GLY A 24 5.91 4.06 6.30
CA GLY A 24 5.94 2.60 6.30
C GLY A 24 6.48 2.04 7.61
N SER A 25 7.56 2.63 8.15
CA SER A 25 8.11 2.28 9.46
C SER A 25 7.12 2.54 10.58
N THR A 26 6.42 3.67 10.53
CA THR A 26 5.37 4.01 11.52
C THR A 26 4.23 3.01 11.47
N LEU A 27 3.74 2.67 10.28
CA LEU A 27 2.72 1.63 10.09
C LEU A 27 3.17 0.27 10.64
N SER A 28 4.43 -0.10 10.41
CA SER A 28 4.99 -1.35 10.93
C SER A 28 5.05 -1.38 12.45
N ILE A 29 5.40 -0.25 13.10
CA ILE A 29 5.42 -0.13 14.57
C ILE A 29 3.99 -0.25 15.13
N VAL A 30 3.01 0.44 14.54
CA VAL A 30 1.60 0.34 14.98
C VAL A 30 1.07 -1.08 14.78
N SER A 31 1.39 -1.71 13.66
CA SER A 31 1.01 -3.10 13.38
C SER A 31 1.62 -4.07 14.41
N TRP A 32 2.91 -3.92 14.72
CA TRP A 32 3.59 -4.71 15.74
C TRP A 32 2.96 -4.52 17.12
N ASP A 33 2.67 -3.28 17.51
CA ASP A 33 2.02 -2.99 18.78
C ASP A 33 0.64 -3.67 18.88
N MET A 34 -0.16 -3.65 17.80
CA MET A 34 -1.44 -4.35 17.74
C MET A 34 -1.31 -5.87 17.90
N GLU A 35 -0.21 -6.44 17.40
CA GLU A 35 0.03 -7.88 17.47
C GLU A 35 0.50 -8.34 18.88
N VAL A 36 1.24 -7.49 19.60
CA VAL A 36 2.03 -7.90 20.78
C VAL A 36 1.59 -7.21 22.07
N MET A 37 1.27 -5.91 22.03
CA MET A 37 1.12 -5.08 23.25
C MET A 37 -0.26 -4.47 23.43
N ALA A 38 -0.96 -4.16 22.33
CA ALA A 38 -2.21 -3.41 22.41
C ALA A 38 -3.31 -4.21 23.12
N PRO A 39 -4.05 -3.60 24.05
CA PRO A 39 -5.20 -4.26 24.67
C PRO A 39 -6.32 -4.43 23.65
N SER A 40 -7.15 -5.47 23.83
CA SER A 40 -8.23 -5.82 22.91
C SER A 40 -9.23 -4.67 22.65
N GLN A 41 -9.40 -3.77 23.62
CA GLN A 41 -10.26 -2.58 23.51
C GLN A 41 -9.69 -1.53 22.54
N ALA A 42 -8.39 -1.58 22.23
CA ALA A 42 -7.74 -0.62 21.35
C ALA A 42 -7.86 -0.98 19.86
N ILE A 43 -8.36 -2.16 19.50
CA ILE A 43 -8.38 -2.69 18.13
C ILE A 43 -9.03 -1.71 17.16
N ASP A 44 -10.23 -1.25 17.47
CA ASP A 44 -10.99 -0.36 16.56
C ASP A 44 -10.27 0.98 16.36
N TYR A 45 -9.83 1.62 17.44
CA TYR A 45 -9.10 2.88 17.36
C TYR A 45 -7.77 2.74 16.60
N ARG A 46 -6.99 1.70 16.89
CA ARG A 46 -5.70 1.45 16.20
C ARG A 46 -5.88 1.14 14.73
N SER A 47 -6.94 0.44 14.36
CA SER A 47 -7.28 0.18 12.96
C SER A 47 -7.61 1.46 12.21
N GLU A 48 -8.32 2.42 12.84
CA GLU A 48 -8.56 3.75 12.26
C GLU A 48 -7.26 4.55 12.10
N VAL A 49 -6.34 4.49 13.08
CA VAL A 49 -5.01 5.11 12.97
C VAL A 49 -4.24 4.52 11.79
N MET A 50 -4.24 3.19 11.63
CA MET A 50 -3.60 2.54 10.49
C MET A 50 -4.24 2.97 9.16
N GLY A 51 -5.56 3.08 9.11
CA GLY A 51 -6.28 3.58 7.94
C GLY A 51 -5.88 5.02 7.58
N TYR A 52 -5.74 5.90 8.57
CA TYR A 52 -5.27 7.27 8.36
C TYR A 52 -3.84 7.31 7.80
N LEU A 53 -2.91 6.58 8.43
CA LEU A 53 -1.52 6.52 7.99
C LEU A 53 -1.38 5.89 6.59
N SER A 54 -2.18 4.87 6.28
CA SER A 54 -2.25 4.25 4.97
C SER A 54 -2.75 5.22 3.90
N THR A 55 -3.72 6.08 4.25
CA THR A 55 -4.17 7.17 3.36
C THR A 55 -3.04 8.14 3.05
N GLN A 56 -2.29 8.58 4.06
CA GLN A 56 -1.13 9.46 3.86
C GLN A 56 -0.05 8.82 2.99
N TYR A 57 0.22 7.52 3.21
CA TYR A 57 1.15 6.76 2.38
C TYR A 57 0.68 6.68 0.92
N HIS A 58 -0.61 6.40 0.70
CA HIS A 58 -1.19 6.32 -0.63
C HIS A 58 -1.12 7.66 -1.37
N GLN A 59 -1.39 8.78 -0.70
CA GLN A 59 -1.25 10.13 -1.27
C GLN A 59 0.18 10.40 -1.74
N LEU A 60 1.19 10.01 -0.94
CA LEU A 60 2.59 10.13 -1.35
C LEU A 60 2.93 9.20 -2.53
N ALA A 61 2.40 7.97 -2.52
CA ALA A 61 2.65 6.99 -3.58
C ALA A 61 1.96 7.32 -4.91
N THR A 62 0.95 8.19 -4.89
CA THR A 62 0.17 8.62 -6.06
C THR A 62 0.33 10.11 -6.40
N ASP A 63 1.30 10.80 -5.78
CA ASP A 63 1.60 12.20 -6.09
C ASP A 63 1.91 12.36 -7.59
N SER A 64 1.20 13.27 -8.26
CA SER A 64 1.34 13.50 -9.71
C SER A 64 2.77 13.85 -10.12
N ARG A 65 3.54 14.48 -9.22
CA ARG A 65 4.94 14.81 -9.47
C ARG A 65 5.84 13.58 -9.66
N ILE A 66 5.42 12.40 -9.17
CA ILE A 66 6.09 11.14 -9.50
C ILE A 66 6.01 10.88 -11.00
N GLY A 67 4.80 11.05 -11.59
CA GLY A 67 4.61 10.90 -13.04
C GLY A 67 5.48 11.88 -13.83
N GLU A 68 5.53 13.14 -13.42
CA GLU A 68 6.38 14.19 -14.04
C GLU A 68 7.88 13.83 -13.95
N ALA A 69 8.34 13.34 -12.80
CA ALA A 69 9.72 12.91 -12.62
C ALA A 69 10.06 11.67 -13.47
N LEU A 70 9.14 10.69 -13.55
CA LEU A 70 9.31 9.50 -14.38
C LEU A 70 9.36 9.85 -15.86
N GLU A 71 8.54 10.79 -16.31
CA GLU A 71 8.56 11.28 -17.70
C GLU A 71 9.88 11.98 -18.01
N ALA A 72 10.36 12.87 -17.12
CA ALA A 72 11.64 13.55 -17.28
C ALA A 72 12.83 12.56 -17.37
N LEU A 73 12.74 11.41 -16.70
CA LEU A 73 13.79 10.38 -16.69
C LEU A 73 13.62 9.32 -17.79
N SER A 74 12.52 9.33 -18.53
CA SER A 74 12.19 8.27 -19.50
C SER A 74 13.18 8.16 -20.67
N SER A 75 13.80 9.26 -21.07
CA SER A 75 14.77 9.34 -22.17
C SER A 75 16.22 9.36 -21.69
N GLU A 76 16.47 9.31 -20.38
CA GLU A 76 17.82 9.41 -19.82
C GLU A 76 18.59 8.10 -19.99
N THR A 77 19.72 8.18 -20.70
CA THR A 77 20.63 7.04 -20.94
C THR A 77 21.80 6.99 -19.98
N SER A 78 21.98 8.03 -19.16
CA SER A 78 23.14 8.23 -18.27
C SER A 78 22.84 7.87 -16.80
N LEU A 79 21.77 7.10 -16.54
CA LEU A 79 21.42 6.64 -15.20
C LEU A 79 22.38 5.54 -14.74
N THR A 80 22.80 5.61 -13.47
CA THR A 80 23.50 4.48 -12.82
C THR A 80 22.54 3.30 -12.64
N GLN A 81 23.08 2.11 -12.39
CA GLN A 81 22.27 0.91 -12.13
C GLN A 81 21.27 1.13 -10.95
N HIS A 82 21.70 1.81 -9.88
CA HIS A 82 20.81 2.13 -8.75
C HIS A 82 19.70 3.10 -9.12
N GLU A 83 19.99 4.12 -9.92
CA GLU A 83 19.00 5.09 -10.39
C GLU A 83 18.00 4.44 -11.34
N THR A 84 18.48 3.60 -12.25
CA THR A 84 17.59 2.82 -13.13
C THR A 84 16.63 1.98 -12.30
N LYS A 85 17.13 1.27 -11.28
CA LYS A 85 16.28 0.43 -10.43
C LYS A 85 15.29 1.24 -9.58
N LEU A 86 15.70 2.41 -9.11
CA LEU A 86 14.81 3.35 -8.42
C LEU A 86 13.65 3.78 -9.33
N VAL A 87 13.95 4.18 -10.56
CA VAL A 87 12.96 4.62 -11.56
C VAL A 87 12.00 3.48 -11.91
N GLU A 88 12.51 2.28 -12.18
CA GLU A 88 11.69 1.09 -12.47
C GLU A 88 10.72 0.78 -11.31
N ASN A 89 11.23 0.76 -10.08
CA ASN A 89 10.39 0.47 -8.91
C ASN A 89 9.31 1.54 -8.69
N PHE A 90 9.64 2.81 -8.88
CA PHE A 90 8.64 3.89 -8.80
C PHE A 90 7.59 3.77 -9.90
N LYS A 91 8.00 3.47 -11.13
CA LYS A 91 7.07 3.30 -12.25
C LYS A 91 6.05 2.20 -11.98
N ASP A 92 6.52 1.02 -11.60
CA ASP A 92 5.65 -0.12 -11.31
C ASP A 92 4.68 0.18 -10.18
N SER A 93 5.19 0.74 -9.07
CA SER A 93 4.38 1.07 -7.90
C SER A 93 3.37 2.20 -8.18
N TYR A 94 3.80 3.24 -8.86
CA TYR A 94 2.96 4.40 -9.21
C TYR A 94 1.79 3.98 -10.11
N GLU A 95 2.07 3.24 -11.18
CA GLU A 95 1.05 2.77 -12.11
C GLU A 95 0.00 1.85 -11.43
N LYS A 96 0.43 1.03 -10.49
CA LYS A 96 -0.46 0.16 -9.72
C LYS A 96 -1.29 0.96 -8.71
N ASN A 97 -0.65 1.80 -7.91
CA ASN A 97 -1.31 2.58 -6.85
C ASN A 97 -2.31 3.60 -7.40
N LYS A 98 -2.03 4.22 -8.55
CA LYS A 98 -2.97 5.14 -9.23
C LYS A 98 -4.32 4.52 -9.56
N LYS A 99 -4.36 3.21 -9.81
CA LYS A 99 -5.59 2.50 -10.15
C LYS A 99 -6.49 2.28 -8.93
N ILE A 100 -5.94 2.35 -7.70
CA ILE A 100 -6.66 2.06 -6.47
C ILE A 100 -7.13 3.38 -5.86
N PRO A 101 -8.45 3.61 -5.69
CA PRO A 101 -8.96 4.80 -5.01
C PRO A 101 -8.45 4.87 -3.56
N GLU A 102 -8.14 6.08 -3.08
CA GLU A 102 -7.68 6.33 -1.71
C GLU A 102 -8.65 5.76 -0.67
N SER A 103 -9.96 5.94 -0.88
CA SER A 103 -10.99 5.40 0.01
C SER A 103 -10.95 3.88 0.10
N LEU A 104 -10.73 3.18 -1.02
CA LEU A 104 -10.60 1.73 -1.05
C LEU A 104 -9.34 1.27 -0.33
N GLN A 105 -8.21 1.97 -0.51
CA GLN A 105 -6.96 1.66 0.20
C GLN A 105 -7.13 1.82 1.71
N ARG A 106 -7.81 2.88 2.16
CA ARG A 106 -8.12 3.09 3.57
C ARG A 106 -9.02 1.99 4.13
N GLU A 107 -10.11 1.67 3.44
CA GLU A 107 -11.05 0.61 3.85
C GLU A 107 -10.37 -0.75 3.95
N LEU A 108 -9.52 -1.10 2.98
CA LEU A 108 -8.73 -2.34 2.99
C LEU A 108 -7.82 -2.41 4.21
N THR A 109 -7.09 -1.34 4.52
CA THR A 109 -6.18 -1.29 5.66
C THR A 109 -6.95 -1.50 6.97
N ILE A 110 -8.08 -0.83 7.15
CA ILE A 110 -8.91 -0.98 8.35
C ILE A 110 -9.49 -2.40 8.44
N ALA A 111 -10.04 -2.91 7.34
CA ALA A 111 -10.68 -4.23 7.31
C ALA A 111 -9.68 -5.37 7.57
N THR A 112 -8.49 -5.31 6.97
CA THR A 112 -7.44 -6.32 7.19
C THR A 112 -6.89 -6.27 8.60
N SER A 113 -6.67 -5.07 9.15
CA SER A 113 -6.22 -4.88 10.53
C SER A 113 -7.24 -5.46 11.53
N LYS A 114 -8.52 -5.11 11.39
CA LYS A 114 -9.59 -5.68 12.21
C LYS A 114 -9.72 -7.19 12.00
N GLY A 115 -9.69 -7.64 10.76
CA GLY A 115 -9.79 -9.05 10.40
C GLY A 115 -8.76 -9.92 11.11
N SER A 116 -7.50 -9.50 11.14
CA SER A 116 -6.41 -10.19 11.85
C SER A 116 -6.72 -10.35 13.34
N GLN A 117 -7.17 -9.30 14.02
CA GLN A 117 -7.44 -9.32 15.44
C GLN A 117 -8.69 -10.13 15.79
N TYR A 118 -9.76 -10.00 15.00
CA TYR A 118 -10.98 -10.78 15.23
C TYR A 118 -10.80 -12.26 14.85
N TRP A 119 -9.89 -12.59 13.92
CA TRP A 119 -9.48 -13.97 13.67
C TRP A 119 -8.82 -14.60 14.91
N LYS A 120 -7.90 -13.91 15.59
CA LYS A 120 -7.29 -14.36 16.84
C LYS A 120 -8.35 -14.64 17.90
N LYS A 121 -9.25 -13.68 18.12
CA LYS A 121 -10.35 -13.80 19.08
C LYS A 121 -11.26 -14.99 18.77
N ALA A 122 -11.59 -15.19 17.50
CA ALA A 122 -12.40 -16.31 17.02
C ALA A 122 -11.71 -17.66 17.29
N LYS A 123 -10.38 -17.75 17.08
CA LYS A 123 -9.58 -18.94 17.41
C LYS A 123 -9.56 -19.23 18.90
N GLU A 124 -9.29 -18.24 19.74
CA GLU A 124 -9.28 -18.39 21.20
C GLU A 124 -10.61 -18.87 21.74
N GLN A 125 -11.73 -18.37 21.20
CA GLN A 125 -13.09 -18.73 21.60
C GLN A 125 -13.66 -19.92 20.83
N GLN A 126 -12.90 -20.52 19.90
CA GLN A 126 -13.36 -21.61 19.01
C GLN A 126 -14.69 -21.28 18.31
N ASN A 127 -14.90 -20.03 17.95
CA ASN A 127 -16.15 -19.52 17.40
C ASN A 127 -15.89 -18.73 16.09
N TYR A 128 -16.10 -19.41 14.95
CA TYR A 128 -15.91 -18.84 13.62
C TYR A 128 -16.87 -17.65 13.32
N GLU A 129 -18.06 -17.61 13.90
CA GLU A 129 -19.04 -16.57 13.63
C GLU A 129 -18.53 -15.17 14.06
N ILE A 130 -17.57 -15.11 14.98
CA ILE A 130 -16.89 -13.87 15.38
C ILE A 130 -16.06 -13.30 14.22
N PHE A 131 -15.40 -14.15 13.44
CA PHE A 131 -14.51 -13.74 12.34
C PHE A 131 -15.22 -13.56 11.00
N LYS A 132 -16.25 -14.35 10.74
CA LYS A 132 -16.95 -14.44 9.47
C LYS A 132 -17.33 -13.10 8.83
N PRO A 133 -17.90 -12.09 9.54
CA PRO A 133 -18.24 -10.81 8.94
C PRO A 133 -17.01 -10.02 8.50
N TYR A 134 -15.91 -10.11 9.24
CA TYR A 134 -14.64 -9.44 8.89
C TYR A 134 -13.97 -10.11 7.70
N LEU A 135 -13.97 -11.44 7.64
CA LEU A 135 -13.49 -12.19 6.49
C LEU A 135 -14.25 -11.81 5.22
N LYS A 136 -15.59 -11.76 5.31
CA LYS A 136 -16.41 -11.35 4.17
C LYS A 136 -16.06 -9.96 3.69
N GLN A 137 -15.90 -9.00 4.60
CA GLN A 137 -15.53 -7.62 4.27
C GLN A 137 -14.16 -7.56 3.58
N VAL A 138 -13.16 -8.28 4.09
CA VAL A 138 -11.82 -8.33 3.48
C VAL A 138 -11.88 -8.91 2.07
N ILE A 139 -12.63 -10.00 1.86
CA ILE A 139 -12.80 -10.60 0.54
C ILE A 139 -13.50 -9.65 -0.42
N ASP A 140 -14.60 -9.02 -0.01
CA ASP A 140 -15.34 -8.07 -0.85
C ASP A 140 -14.47 -6.89 -1.28
N LEU A 141 -13.64 -6.36 -0.38
CA LEU A 141 -12.71 -5.27 -0.68
C LEU A 141 -11.53 -5.72 -1.55
N ALA A 142 -11.02 -6.95 -1.35
CA ALA A 142 -9.97 -7.52 -2.19
C ALA A 142 -10.46 -7.72 -3.64
N VAL A 143 -11.70 -8.16 -3.82
CA VAL A 143 -12.32 -8.25 -5.16
C VAL A 143 -12.35 -6.87 -5.83
N LYS A 144 -12.80 -5.83 -5.13
CA LYS A 144 -12.79 -4.45 -5.67
C LYS A 144 -11.37 -3.98 -6.03
N GLN A 145 -10.38 -4.30 -5.21
CA GLN A 145 -8.98 -3.97 -5.50
C GLN A 145 -8.50 -4.66 -6.77
N ALA A 146 -8.77 -5.96 -6.92
CA ALA A 146 -8.43 -6.72 -8.11
C ALA A 146 -9.07 -6.12 -9.38
N GLU A 147 -10.34 -5.71 -9.30
CA GLU A 147 -11.04 -5.03 -10.40
C GLU A 147 -10.40 -3.70 -10.77
N CYS A 148 -9.92 -2.92 -9.78
CA CYS A 148 -9.21 -1.66 -10.02
C CYS A 148 -7.83 -1.89 -10.70
N VAL A 149 -7.06 -2.86 -10.21
CA VAL A 149 -5.73 -3.19 -10.75
C VAL A 149 -5.83 -3.81 -12.13
N GLY A 150 -6.84 -4.63 -12.35
CA GLY A 150 -7.02 -5.46 -13.53
C GLY A 150 -6.27 -6.79 -13.42
N TYR A 151 -6.72 -7.78 -14.17
CA TYR A 151 -6.12 -9.12 -14.19
C TYR A 151 -6.45 -9.84 -15.50
N GLU A 152 -5.60 -10.81 -15.86
CA GLU A 152 -5.88 -11.74 -16.95
C GLU A 152 -6.23 -13.12 -16.38
N GLY A 153 -7.23 -13.78 -16.96
CA GLY A 153 -7.68 -15.10 -16.51
C GLY A 153 -8.43 -15.06 -15.19
N HIS A 154 -7.82 -15.53 -14.10
CA HIS A 154 -8.47 -15.63 -12.79
C HIS A 154 -8.20 -14.37 -11.96
N ILE A 155 -9.22 -13.90 -11.18
CA ILE A 155 -9.12 -12.70 -10.33
C ILE A 155 -7.93 -12.75 -9.36
N TYR A 156 -7.54 -13.93 -8.89
CA TYR A 156 -6.39 -14.13 -8.01
C TYR A 156 -5.07 -13.65 -8.63
N ASN A 157 -4.97 -13.63 -9.98
CA ASN A 157 -3.78 -13.20 -10.69
C ASN A 157 -3.45 -11.70 -10.46
N ALA A 158 -4.45 -10.89 -10.07
CA ALA A 158 -4.21 -9.48 -9.70
C ALA A 158 -3.21 -9.32 -8.53
N PHE A 159 -3.02 -10.36 -7.72
CA PHE A 159 -2.21 -10.32 -6.50
C PHE A 159 -0.91 -11.12 -6.59
N LEU A 160 -0.71 -11.92 -7.62
CA LEU A 160 0.48 -12.79 -7.71
C LEU A 160 1.79 -12.00 -7.69
N ASP A 161 1.85 -10.89 -8.42
CA ASP A 161 3.04 -10.04 -8.47
C ASP A 161 3.36 -9.33 -7.14
N ASP A 162 2.43 -9.30 -6.18
CA ASP A 162 2.68 -8.75 -4.84
C ASP A 162 3.53 -9.69 -3.97
N PHE A 163 3.55 -10.97 -4.30
CA PHE A 163 4.27 -12.00 -3.55
C PHE A 163 5.56 -12.41 -4.24
N GLU A 164 5.53 -12.64 -5.55
CA GLU A 164 6.71 -13.00 -6.34
C GLU A 164 6.61 -12.34 -7.72
N LYS A 165 7.53 -11.41 -8.01
CA LYS A 165 7.64 -10.79 -9.32
C LYS A 165 8.27 -11.76 -10.32
N GLY A 166 7.58 -12.02 -11.42
CA GLY A 166 8.11 -12.80 -12.56
C GLY A 166 7.28 -14.00 -12.89
#